data_e9275f58b9a8e59273c54611029ec4d0
#
_entry.id   e9275f58b9a8e59273c54611029ec4d0
#
_cell.length_a   1.000
_cell.length_b   1.000
_cell.length_c   1.000
_cell.angle_alpha   90.00
_cell.angle_beta   90.00
_cell.angle_gamma   90.00
#
_symmetry.space_group_name_H-M   'P 1'
#
loop_
_entity.id
_entity.type
_entity.pdbx_description
1 polymer ?
#
loop_
_entity_poly.entity_id
_entity_poly.type
_entity_poly.pdbx_seq_one_letter_code
_entity_poly.pdbx_strand_id
1 'polypeptide(L)'
;GIPIPVPLLAALTAILAATIVYGVFYTKIVKNVQMFGQLRTVGMTKRQIKRMASKEGRLYALAGIPLGLVIGVLIGFIGCPDGFRLKTTVIYAVLIAAVAFVIVNIAIFKPVRVAMNTSPVEGAKYLAYAGKAKSSSKLHRKLTPFNLAKINIQRNKQKAVLTLLMLGVSGALLLVTSTVAGSIDPAKQASFKYYPAGNILIQIRNTVGSSFDNEAEPYGSVKLQLEENPLEDQALMQELEKVDGIEKITAFDSVYMTATFSGGSGSITSISDFFPTLNREQTEEKQAVLSSGTADYDDMVEKNGILVAEDIAQVGDTLKIEGRAFDGRTFDVEAVVVGTYNRSDLMEDSPVVPGSPYFIMTYDTAKKLTGITEQTGILAVKNSEGCFDEVLTAVQKIADKNGKIEVNTIEQTIKNIQYRYSASI
;
A
#
# COMPACT_ATOMS: atom_id res chain seq x y z
N GLY A 1 -4.27 -7.27 8.25
CA GLY A 1 -5.33 -6.37 7.76
C GLY A 1 -5.61 -6.68 6.31
N ILE A 2 -6.89 -6.83 5.92
CA ILE A 2 -7.26 -7.06 4.51
C ILE A 2 -6.78 -5.86 3.71
N PRO A 3 -5.85 -6.01 2.76
CA PRO A 3 -5.41 -4.90 1.94
C PRO A 3 -6.60 -4.44 1.10
N ILE A 4 -7.10 -3.24 1.34
CA ILE A 4 -8.12 -2.67 0.46
C ILE A 4 -7.45 -2.49 -0.91
N PRO A 5 -7.91 -3.18 -1.95
CA PRO A 5 -7.25 -3.09 -3.23
C PRO A 5 -7.34 -1.65 -3.74
N VAL A 6 -6.20 -1.09 -4.12
CA VAL A 6 -6.09 0.29 -4.67
C VAL A 6 -7.17 0.60 -5.72
N PRO A 7 -7.54 -0.34 -6.62
CA PRO A 7 -8.63 -0.13 -7.56
C PRO A 7 -10.00 0.14 -6.91
N LEU A 8 -10.29 -0.46 -5.75
CA LEU A 8 -11.55 -0.21 -5.05
C LEU A 8 -11.61 1.23 -4.52
N LEU A 9 -10.52 1.71 -3.92
CA LEU A 9 -10.42 3.09 -3.43
C LEU A 9 -10.54 4.09 -4.58
N ALA A 10 -9.85 3.83 -5.70
CA ALA A 10 -9.96 4.65 -6.91
C ALA A 10 -11.38 4.67 -7.48
N ALA A 11 -12.10 3.55 -7.47
CA ALA A 11 -13.49 3.50 -7.89
C ALA A 11 -14.42 4.32 -6.97
N LEU A 12 -14.23 4.23 -5.66
CA LEU A 12 -15.00 5.03 -4.69
C LEU A 12 -14.77 6.53 -4.87
N THR A 13 -13.52 6.97 -5.05
CA THR A 13 -13.21 8.38 -5.33
C THR A 13 -13.80 8.86 -6.65
N ALA A 14 -13.79 8.04 -7.70
CA ALA A 14 -14.41 8.34 -8.98
C ALA A 14 -15.93 8.51 -8.86
N ILE A 15 -16.60 7.64 -8.10
CA ILE A 15 -18.05 7.73 -7.83
C ILE A 15 -18.37 9.01 -7.06
N LEU A 16 -17.56 9.34 -6.05
CA LEU A 16 -17.71 10.59 -5.28
C LEU A 16 -17.57 11.80 -6.17
N ALA A 17 -16.52 11.88 -6.99
CA ALA A 17 -16.29 12.97 -7.93
C ALA A 17 -17.46 13.12 -8.92
N ALA A 18 -17.93 12.02 -9.51
CA ALA A 18 -19.08 12.01 -10.39
C ALA A 18 -20.35 12.55 -9.70
N THR A 19 -20.58 12.15 -8.45
CA THR A 19 -21.76 12.57 -7.67
C THR A 19 -21.71 14.07 -7.35
N ILE A 20 -20.55 14.59 -6.96
CA ILE A 20 -20.35 16.02 -6.69
C ILE A 20 -20.58 16.85 -7.97
N VAL A 21 -19.93 16.47 -9.08
CA VAL A 21 -20.08 17.15 -10.37
C VAL A 21 -21.54 17.13 -10.82
N TYR A 22 -22.20 15.96 -10.75
CA TYR A 22 -23.62 15.83 -11.06
C TYR A 22 -24.48 16.77 -10.21
N GLY A 23 -24.23 16.85 -8.91
CA GLY A 23 -25.00 17.66 -7.98
C GLY A 23 -24.88 19.15 -8.23
N VAL A 24 -23.66 19.62 -8.45
CA VAL A 24 -23.39 21.04 -8.76
C VAL A 24 -24.08 21.42 -10.08
N PHE A 25 -23.90 20.63 -11.14
CA PHE A 25 -24.53 20.87 -12.43
C PHE A 25 -26.06 20.79 -12.38
N TYR A 26 -26.60 19.79 -11.69
CA TYR A 26 -28.06 19.66 -11.53
C TYR A 26 -28.65 20.88 -10.83
N THR A 27 -28.02 21.33 -9.75
CA THR A 27 -28.49 22.52 -9.00
C THR A 27 -28.41 23.78 -9.84
N LYS A 28 -27.34 23.97 -10.62
CA LYS A 28 -27.19 25.11 -11.54
C LYS A 28 -28.25 25.10 -12.63
N ILE A 29 -28.47 23.97 -13.27
CA ILE A 29 -29.46 23.84 -14.34
C ILE A 29 -30.88 24.09 -13.81
N VAL A 30 -31.20 23.52 -12.64
CA VAL A 30 -32.53 23.77 -12.04
C VAL A 30 -32.72 25.24 -11.66
N LYS A 31 -31.69 25.95 -11.22
CA LYS A 31 -31.76 27.39 -10.97
C LYS A 31 -32.01 28.18 -12.27
N ASN A 32 -31.47 27.73 -13.39
CA ASN A 32 -31.50 28.42 -14.68
C ASN A 32 -32.61 27.90 -15.62
N VAL A 33 -33.55 27.06 -15.13
CA VAL A 33 -34.65 26.51 -15.95
C VAL A 33 -35.46 27.60 -16.60
N GLN A 34 -35.72 28.72 -15.90
CA GLN A 34 -36.42 29.86 -16.46
C GLN A 34 -35.70 30.46 -17.66
N MET A 35 -34.40 30.67 -17.57
CA MET A 35 -33.55 31.14 -18.66
C MET A 35 -33.62 30.19 -19.88
N PHE A 36 -33.55 28.88 -19.66
CA PHE A 36 -33.68 27.90 -20.74
C PHE A 36 -35.07 27.94 -21.40
N GLY A 37 -36.12 28.14 -20.59
CA GLY A 37 -37.49 28.36 -21.10
C GLY A 37 -37.59 29.61 -21.99
N GLN A 38 -37.04 30.75 -21.54
CA GLN A 38 -37.00 31.99 -22.32
C GLN A 38 -36.20 31.85 -23.60
N LEU A 39 -35.04 31.18 -23.59
CA LEU A 39 -34.25 30.91 -24.78
C LEU A 39 -35.04 30.08 -25.82
N ARG A 40 -35.92 29.21 -25.35
CA ARG A 40 -36.82 28.46 -26.24
C ARG A 40 -37.97 29.29 -26.81
N THR A 41 -38.47 30.29 -26.10
CA THR A 41 -39.48 31.23 -26.66
C THR A 41 -38.87 32.09 -27.76
N VAL A 42 -37.57 32.42 -27.67
CA VAL A 42 -36.82 33.16 -28.72
C VAL A 42 -36.44 32.26 -29.91
N GLY A 43 -36.78 30.94 -29.87
CA GLY A 43 -36.57 30.01 -30.97
C GLY A 43 -35.37 29.08 -30.88
N MET A 44 -34.66 29.05 -29.75
CA MET A 44 -33.57 28.09 -29.57
C MET A 44 -34.05 26.63 -29.60
N THR A 45 -33.35 25.80 -30.39
CA THR A 45 -33.62 24.35 -30.50
C THR A 45 -33.09 23.56 -29.29
N LYS A 46 -33.67 22.39 -29.04
CA LYS A 46 -33.17 21.46 -28.02
C LYS A 46 -31.66 21.14 -28.16
N ARG A 47 -31.18 21.01 -29.42
CA ARG A 47 -29.77 20.72 -29.71
C ARG A 47 -28.86 21.90 -29.37
N GLN A 48 -29.32 23.15 -29.59
CA GLN A 48 -28.57 24.35 -29.23
C GLN A 48 -28.42 24.48 -27.70
N ILE A 49 -29.53 24.29 -26.95
CA ILE A 49 -29.48 24.28 -25.46
C ILE A 49 -28.55 23.17 -24.93
N LYS A 50 -28.67 21.94 -25.48
CA LYS A 50 -27.76 20.85 -25.14
C LYS A 50 -26.30 21.24 -25.37
N ARG A 51 -26.00 21.80 -26.56
CA ARG A 51 -24.61 22.19 -26.91
C ARG A 51 -24.09 23.30 -25.99
N MET A 52 -24.91 24.27 -25.64
CA MET A 52 -24.59 25.37 -24.73
C MET A 52 -24.26 24.84 -23.33
N ALA A 53 -25.18 24.09 -22.71
CA ALA A 53 -24.98 23.52 -21.37
C ALA A 53 -23.82 22.53 -21.30
N SER A 54 -23.62 21.70 -22.34
CA SER A 54 -22.50 20.77 -22.39
C SER A 54 -21.15 21.49 -22.61
N LYS A 55 -21.09 22.56 -23.40
CA LYS A 55 -19.87 23.36 -23.57
C LYS A 55 -19.47 24.04 -22.26
N GLU A 56 -20.43 24.57 -21.53
CA GLU A 56 -20.17 25.15 -20.22
C GLU A 56 -19.56 24.14 -19.24
N GLY A 57 -20.10 22.91 -19.19
CA GLY A 57 -19.56 21.84 -18.36
C GLY A 57 -18.15 21.46 -18.75
N ARG A 58 -17.85 21.40 -20.06
CA ARG A 58 -16.49 21.09 -20.53
C ARG A 58 -15.48 22.21 -20.23
N LEU A 59 -15.92 23.50 -20.33
CA LEU A 59 -15.07 24.62 -19.94
C LEU A 59 -14.66 24.57 -18.48
N TYR A 60 -15.61 24.23 -17.58
CA TYR A 60 -15.26 24.01 -16.16
C TYR A 60 -14.33 22.81 -15.96
N ALA A 61 -14.51 21.73 -16.71
CA ALA A 61 -13.60 20.60 -16.66
C ALA A 61 -12.20 20.96 -17.15
N LEU A 62 -12.10 21.71 -18.27
CA LEU A 62 -10.83 22.14 -18.85
C LEU A 62 -10.03 23.08 -17.94
N ALA A 63 -10.70 23.88 -17.12
CA ALA A 63 -10.05 24.72 -16.13
C ALA A 63 -9.79 23.98 -14.80
N GLY A 64 -10.79 23.22 -14.34
CA GLY A 64 -10.74 22.57 -13.01
C GLY A 64 -9.78 21.38 -12.94
N ILE A 65 -9.72 20.56 -14.01
CA ILE A 65 -8.85 19.38 -14.03
C ILE A 65 -7.37 19.77 -13.94
N PRO A 66 -6.81 20.67 -14.76
CA PRO A 66 -5.41 21.08 -14.64
C PRO A 66 -5.11 21.71 -13.28
N LEU A 67 -6.02 22.56 -12.78
CA LEU A 67 -5.85 23.20 -11.48
C LEU A 67 -5.81 22.17 -10.35
N GLY A 68 -6.71 21.19 -10.37
CA GLY A 68 -6.71 20.09 -9.41
C GLY A 68 -5.45 19.22 -9.49
N LEU A 69 -4.95 18.94 -10.70
CA LEU A 69 -3.72 18.19 -10.89
C LEU A 69 -2.50 18.94 -10.37
N VAL A 70 -2.39 20.24 -10.65
CA VAL A 70 -1.28 21.06 -10.13
C VAL A 70 -1.27 21.06 -8.60
N ILE A 71 -2.43 21.29 -7.99
CA ILE A 71 -2.55 21.27 -6.51
C ILE A 71 -2.23 19.88 -5.97
N GLY A 72 -2.73 18.81 -6.60
CA GLY A 72 -2.46 17.43 -6.20
C GLY A 72 -0.98 17.07 -6.29
N VAL A 73 -0.30 17.46 -7.37
CA VAL A 73 1.14 17.25 -7.56
C VAL A 73 1.96 18.03 -6.53
N LEU A 74 1.57 19.28 -6.24
CA LEU A 74 2.25 20.10 -5.22
C LEU A 74 2.12 19.50 -3.82
N ILE A 75 0.92 19.05 -3.44
CA ILE A 75 0.70 18.40 -2.15
C ILE A 75 1.49 17.09 -2.09
N GLY A 76 1.49 16.29 -3.17
CA GLY A 76 2.27 15.05 -3.25
C GLY A 76 3.76 15.27 -3.16
N PHE A 77 4.29 16.33 -3.79
CA PHE A 77 5.70 16.71 -3.69
C PHE A 77 6.10 17.15 -2.27
N ILE A 78 5.26 17.95 -1.61
CA ILE A 78 5.49 18.38 -0.22
C ILE A 78 5.44 17.19 0.73
N GLY A 79 4.52 16.24 0.51
CA GLY A 79 4.35 15.07 1.36
C GLY A 79 5.43 13.99 1.22
N CYS A 80 5.97 13.79 0.00
CA CYS A 80 6.96 12.76 -0.31
C CYS A 80 8.00 13.25 -1.33
N PRO A 81 8.93 14.14 -0.94
CA PRO A 81 9.93 14.69 -1.87
C PRO A 81 10.86 13.60 -2.42
N ASP A 82 11.28 12.65 -1.59
CA ASP A 82 12.24 11.58 -1.97
C ASP A 82 11.64 10.53 -2.91
N GLY A 83 10.32 10.37 -2.92
CA GLY A 83 9.57 9.46 -3.80
C GLY A 83 9.13 10.10 -5.12
N PHE A 84 9.37 11.39 -5.31
CA PHE A 84 8.85 12.13 -6.45
C PHE A 84 9.64 11.88 -7.72
N ARG A 85 9.05 11.11 -8.66
CA ARG A 85 9.62 10.86 -9.98
C ARG A 85 8.83 11.62 -11.04
N LEU A 86 9.38 12.71 -11.54
CA LEU A 86 8.70 13.62 -12.48
C LEU A 86 8.11 12.88 -13.71
N LYS A 87 8.88 11.97 -14.32
CA LYS A 87 8.44 11.20 -15.51
C LYS A 87 7.19 10.35 -15.20
N THR A 88 7.21 9.64 -14.10
CA THR A 88 6.10 8.78 -13.67
C THR A 88 4.88 9.61 -13.28
N THR A 89 5.09 10.70 -12.54
CA THR A 89 4.02 11.63 -12.11
C THR A 89 3.29 12.25 -13.30
N VAL A 90 4.02 12.66 -14.35
CA VAL A 90 3.41 13.24 -15.56
C VAL A 90 2.55 12.20 -16.29
N ILE A 91 3.02 10.95 -16.42
CA ILE A 91 2.26 9.87 -17.05
C ILE A 91 0.93 9.63 -16.31
N TYR A 92 0.99 9.50 -14.99
CA TYR A 92 -0.22 9.32 -14.19
C TYR A 92 -1.13 10.55 -14.20
N ALA A 93 -0.59 11.76 -14.20
CA ALA A 93 -1.38 12.99 -14.29
C ALA A 93 -2.19 13.05 -15.59
N VAL A 94 -1.59 12.68 -16.73
CA VAL A 94 -2.27 12.62 -18.02
C VAL A 94 -3.39 11.56 -18.01
N LEU A 95 -3.12 10.39 -17.46
CA LEU A 95 -4.10 9.31 -17.33
C LEU A 95 -5.28 9.73 -16.43
N ILE A 96 -5.00 10.32 -15.28
CA ILE A 96 -6.01 10.84 -14.35
C ILE A 96 -6.82 11.94 -15.00
N ALA A 97 -6.19 12.87 -15.77
CA ALA A 97 -6.88 13.91 -16.51
C ALA A 97 -7.89 13.34 -17.51
N ALA A 98 -7.48 12.31 -18.26
CA ALA A 98 -8.36 11.65 -19.23
C ALA A 98 -9.56 10.99 -18.54
N VAL A 99 -9.32 10.24 -17.47
CA VAL A 99 -10.39 9.59 -16.69
C VAL A 99 -11.32 10.62 -16.08
N ALA A 100 -10.80 11.68 -15.46
CA ALA A 100 -11.58 12.76 -14.87
C ALA A 100 -12.44 13.46 -15.92
N PHE A 101 -11.91 13.70 -17.11
CA PHE A 101 -12.68 14.29 -18.21
C PHE A 101 -13.84 13.40 -18.66
N VAL A 102 -13.64 12.08 -18.72
CA VAL A 102 -14.71 11.11 -19.01
C VAL A 102 -15.77 11.13 -17.91
N ILE A 103 -15.38 11.09 -16.64
CA ILE A 103 -16.29 11.15 -15.49
C ILE A 103 -17.15 12.40 -15.53
N VAL A 104 -16.56 13.57 -15.79
CA VAL A 104 -17.30 14.83 -15.90
C VAL A 104 -18.33 14.76 -17.03
N ASN A 105 -17.96 14.27 -18.22
CA ASN A 105 -18.91 14.15 -19.33
C ASN A 105 -20.09 13.21 -19.01
N ILE A 106 -19.86 12.12 -18.31
CA ILE A 106 -20.92 11.21 -17.85
C ILE A 106 -21.80 11.90 -16.80
N ALA A 107 -21.20 12.58 -15.82
CA ALA A 107 -21.92 13.23 -14.74
C ALA A 107 -22.84 14.36 -15.22
N ILE A 108 -22.43 15.16 -16.20
CA ILE A 108 -23.24 16.26 -16.76
C ILE A 108 -24.33 15.80 -17.72
N PHE A 109 -24.31 14.55 -18.19
CA PHE A 109 -25.25 14.06 -19.21
C PHE A 109 -26.73 14.19 -18.80
N LYS A 110 -27.07 13.70 -17.59
CA LYS A 110 -28.44 13.78 -17.06
C LYS A 110 -28.88 15.23 -16.79
N PRO A 111 -28.11 16.08 -16.09
CA PRO A 111 -28.45 17.51 -15.92
C PRO A 111 -28.69 18.23 -17.23
N VAL A 112 -27.83 18.04 -18.22
CA VAL A 112 -27.98 18.65 -19.56
C VAL A 112 -29.28 18.19 -20.27
N ARG A 113 -29.67 16.93 -20.07
CA ARG A 113 -30.92 16.40 -20.61
C ARG A 113 -32.15 17.07 -19.98
N VAL A 114 -32.09 17.45 -18.72
CA VAL A 114 -33.14 18.24 -18.04
C VAL A 114 -33.25 19.62 -18.67
N ALA A 115 -32.13 20.33 -18.84
CA ALA A 115 -32.12 21.65 -19.50
C ALA A 115 -32.72 21.60 -20.92
N MET A 116 -32.36 20.60 -21.72
CA MET A 116 -32.81 20.41 -23.10
C MET A 116 -34.31 20.15 -23.19
N ASN A 117 -34.90 19.48 -22.22
CA ASN A 117 -36.33 19.10 -22.25
C ASN A 117 -37.27 20.10 -21.59
N THR A 118 -36.74 21.18 -21.02
CA THR A 118 -37.56 22.26 -20.43
C THR A 118 -38.45 22.88 -21.51
N SER A 119 -39.77 22.91 -21.29
CA SER A 119 -40.70 23.56 -22.20
C SER A 119 -40.76 25.09 -21.95
N PRO A 120 -41.10 25.90 -22.97
CA PRO A 120 -41.30 27.34 -22.77
C PRO A 120 -42.32 27.69 -21.69
N VAL A 121 -43.40 26.92 -21.62
CA VAL A 121 -44.47 27.08 -20.62
C VAL A 121 -43.99 26.68 -19.24
N GLU A 122 -43.25 25.60 -19.14
CA GLU A 122 -42.62 25.18 -17.88
C GLU A 122 -41.61 26.20 -17.39
N GLY A 123 -40.78 26.73 -18.28
CA GLY A 123 -39.79 27.77 -17.94
C GLY A 123 -40.48 29.07 -17.45
N ALA A 124 -41.58 29.46 -18.05
CA ALA A 124 -42.35 30.61 -17.62
C ALA A 124 -43.09 30.40 -16.29
N LYS A 125 -43.60 29.19 -16.04
CA LYS A 125 -44.28 28.79 -14.80
C LYS A 125 -43.31 28.34 -13.69
N TYR A 126 -42.02 28.15 -14.02
CA TYR A 126 -41.00 27.72 -13.06
C TYR A 126 -40.51 28.91 -12.19
N LEU A 127 -41.49 29.60 -11.62
CA LEU A 127 -41.27 30.36 -10.41
C LEU A 127 -40.80 29.33 -9.36
N ALA A 128 -39.54 29.14 -9.14
CA ALA A 128 -38.88 28.51 -8.00
C ALA A 128 -39.58 27.33 -7.27
N TYR A 129 -40.71 26.88 -7.74
CA TYR A 129 -41.71 26.07 -7.05
C TYR A 129 -42.32 24.94 -7.86
N ALA A 130 -41.66 24.41 -8.82
CA ALA A 130 -42.23 23.25 -9.51
C ALA A 130 -42.00 21.92 -8.78
N GLY A 131 -42.30 21.87 -7.51
CA GLY A 131 -42.86 20.67 -6.94
C GLY A 131 -44.36 20.74 -7.21
N LYS A 132 -44.96 19.80 -7.94
CA LYS A 132 -46.40 19.58 -7.94
C LYS A 132 -46.82 19.46 -6.47
N ALA A 133 -47.22 20.56 -5.86
CA ALA A 133 -47.93 20.56 -4.63
C ALA A 133 -49.22 19.78 -4.91
N LYS A 134 -49.26 18.50 -4.54
CA LYS A 134 -50.53 17.87 -4.26
C LYS A 134 -51.16 18.70 -3.16
N SER A 135 -52.00 19.63 -3.57
CA SER A 135 -52.90 20.36 -2.70
C SER A 135 -53.74 19.36 -1.97
N SER A 136 -53.33 18.97 -0.80
CA SER A 136 -54.16 18.39 0.22
C SER A 136 -53.24 18.02 1.40
N SER A 137 -53.04 18.96 2.26
CA SER A 137 -52.77 18.56 3.64
C SER A 137 -53.32 19.65 4.53
N LYS A 138 -54.23 19.19 5.32
CA LYS A 138 -54.88 19.89 6.43
C LYS A 138 -53.87 20.73 7.19
N LEU A 139 -54.10 22.03 7.18
CA LEU A 139 -53.32 23.09 7.84
C LEU A 139 -53.50 23.03 9.35
N HIS A 140 -53.23 21.91 9.98
CA HIS A 140 -53.39 21.68 11.42
C HIS A 140 -52.08 21.31 12.15
N ARG A 141 -50.93 21.58 11.53
CA ARG A 141 -49.65 21.37 12.19
C ARG A 141 -49.07 22.69 12.67
N LYS A 142 -48.79 22.78 13.98
CA LYS A 142 -48.08 23.94 14.55
C LYS A 142 -46.83 24.25 13.72
N LEU A 143 -46.67 25.50 13.30
CA LEU A 143 -45.54 26.00 12.56
C LEU A 143 -44.29 26.02 13.48
N THR A 144 -43.62 24.89 13.63
CA THR A 144 -42.32 24.80 14.29
C THR A 144 -41.20 24.86 13.24
N PRO A 145 -39.99 25.37 13.57
CA PRO A 145 -38.86 25.38 12.67
C PRO A 145 -38.59 24.00 12.05
N PHE A 146 -38.75 22.94 12.83
CA PHE A 146 -38.57 21.56 12.36
C PHE A 146 -39.62 21.14 11.31
N ASN A 147 -40.90 21.50 11.51
CA ASN A 147 -41.97 21.19 10.56
C ASN A 147 -41.76 21.96 9.25
N LEU A 148 -41.32 23.23 9.32
CA LEU A 148 -40.97 24.02 8.16
C LEU A 148 -39.80 23.42 7.38
N ALA A 149 -38.75 22.99 8.07
CA ALA A 149 -37.61 22.28 7.46
C ALA A 149 -38.06 21.00 6.75
N LYS A 150 -38.89 20.19 7.40
CA LYS A 150 -39.47 18.96 6.85
C LYS A 150 -40.29 19.22 5.57
N ILE A 151 -41.13 20.23 5.60
CA ILE A 151 -41.93 20.65 4.42
C ILE A 151 -41.02 21.09 3.31
N ASN A 152 -39.97 21.86 3.58
CA ASN A 152 -39.00 22.32 2.59
C ASN A 152 -38.22 21.15 1.97
N ILE A 153 -37.80 20.19 2.76
CA ILE A 153 -37.16 18.95 2.26
C ILE A 153 -38.15 18.18 1.37
N GLN A 154 -39.37 17.99 1.81
CA GLN A 154 -40.39 17.27 1.02
C GLN A 154 -40.73 17.97 -0.30
N ARG A 155 -40.67 19.29 -0.32
CA ARG A 155 -40.93 20.10 -1.52
C ARG A 155 -39.78 20.02 -2.54
N ASN A 156 -38.56 19.85 -2.04
CA ASN A 156 -37.36 19.77 -2.88
C ASN A 156 -36.62 18.41 -2.74
N LYS A 157 -37.37 17.31 -2.72
CA LYS A 157 -36.86 15.96 -2.44
C LYS A 157 -35.59 15.60 -3.23
N GLN A 158 -35.56 15.89 -4.55
CA GLN A 158 -34.43 15.57 -5.40
C GLN A 158 -33.15 16.31 -4.98
N LYS A 159 -33.27 17.59 -4.62
CA LYS A 159 -32.12 18.36 -4.11
C LYS A 159 -31.68 17.86 -2.76
N ALA A 160 -32.63 17.61 -1.84
CA ALA A 160 -32.33 17.11 -0.51
C ALA A 160 -31.64 15.73 -0.55
N VAL A 161 -32.18 14.80 -1.34
CA VAL A 161 -31.58 13.47 -1.54
C VAL A 161 -30.18 13.58 -2.12
N LEU A 162 -29.98 14.44 -3.13
CA LEU A 162 -28.68 14.64 -3.75
C LEU A 162 -27.65 15.21 -2.75
N THR A 163 -28.06 16.20 -1.96
CA THR A 163 -27.19 16.78 -0.92
C THR A 163 -26.85 15.74 0.16
N LEU A 164 -27.84 14.95 0.59
CA LEU A 164 -27.60 13.86 1.55
C LEU A 164 -26.65 12.79 0.99
N LEU A 165 -26.82 12.41 -0.27
CA LEU A 165 -25.92 11.47 -0.92
C LEU A 165 -24.48 12.02 -1.02
N MET A 166 -24.31 13.28 -1.45
CA MET A 166 -22.99 13.90 -1.50
C MET A 166 -22.32 13.94 -0.13
N LEU A 167 -23.05 14.37 0.89
CA LEU A 167 -22.55 14.44 2.27
C LEU A 167 -22.26 13.06 2.83
N GLY A 168 -23.17 12.10 2.63
CA GLY A 168 -23.02 10.72 3.10
C GLY A 168 -21.84 10.00 2.46
N VAL A 169 -21.70 10.08 1.14
CA VAL A 169 -20.56 9.45 0.43
C VAL A 169 -19.24 10.11 0.80
N SER A 170 -19.23 11.45 0.94
CA SER A 170 -18.05 12.19 1.39
C SER A 170 -17.65 11.78 2.81
N GLY A 171 -18.61 11.71 3.74
CA GLY A 171 -18.37 11.26 5.11
C GLY A 171 -17.92 9.81 5.19
N ALA A 172 -18.53 8.92 4.40
CA ALA A 172 -18.11 7.52 4.32
C ALA A 172 -16.68 7.38 3.81
N LEU A 173 -16.30 8.14 2.78
CA LEU A 173 -14.92 8.11 2.27
C LEU A 173 -13.92 8.59 3.33
N LEU A 174 -14.25 9.66 4.04
CA LEU A 174 -13.42 10.19 5.12
C LEU A 174 -13.25 9.16 6.24
N LEU A 175 -14.33 8.49 6.64
CA LEU A 175 -14.27 7.43 7.64
C LEU A 175 -13.41 6.24 7.17
N VAL A 176 -13.61 5.78 5.92
CA VAL A 176 -12.80 4.69 5.37
C VAL A 176 -11.32 5.06 5.34
N THR A 177 -11.00 6.26 4.85
CA THR A 177 -9.60 6.73 4.79
C THR A 177 -9.01 6.86 6.20
N SER A 178 -9.76 7.43 7.15
CA SER A 178 -9.32 7.56 8.54
C SER A 178 -9.14 6.19 9.22
N THR A 179 -10.04 5.24 8.95
CA THR A 179 -9.93 3.88 9.52
C THR A 179 -8.71 3.15 8.95
N VAL A 180 -8.47 3.24 7.65
CA VAL A 180 -7.29 2.64 7.00
C VAL A 180 -6.01 3.27 7.57
N ALA A 181 -5.96 4.60 7.66
CA ALA A 181 -4.82 5.30 8.24
C ALA A 181 -4.59 4.95 9.71
N GLY A 182 -5.66 4.85 10.50
CA GLY A 182 -5.60 4.50 11.92
C GLY A 182 -5.36 3.01 12.19
N SER A 183 -5.53 2.13 11.20
CA SER A 183 -5.23 0.70 11.33
C SER A 183 -3.74 0.38 11.22
N ILE A 184 -2.93 1.35 10.76
CA ILE A 184 -1.49 1.19 10.65
C ILE A 184 -0.88 1.54 12.01
N ASP A 185 -0.38 0.53 12.71
CA ASP A 185 0.42 0.70 13.91
C ASP A 185 1.91 0.63 13.54
N PRO A 186 2.61 1.78 13.50
CA PRO A 186 4.03 1.79 13.14
C PRO A 186 4.91 1.04 14.13
N ALA A 187 4.53 1.02 15.42
CA ALA A 187 5.27 0.30 16.43
C ALA A 187 5.12 -1.21 16.24
N LYS A 188 3.89 -1.68 16.02
CA LYS A 188 3.62 -3.08 15.68
C LYS A 188 4.37 -3.47 14.40
N GLN A 189 4.33 -2.63 13.36
CA GLN A 189 5.00 -2.90 12.10
C GLN A 189 6.53 -2.90 12.19
N ALA A 190 7.11 -2.09 13.07
CA ALA A 190 8.54 -2.12 13.35
C ALA A 190 8.94 -3.35 14.16
N SER A 191 8.11 -3.80 15.10
CA SER A 191 8.39 -4.95 15.97
C SER A 191 8.39 -6.28 15.23
N PHE A 192 7.79 -6.37 14.04
CA PHE A 192 7.69 -7.62 13.29
C PHE A 192 8.99 -8.11 12.65
N LYS A 193 9.98 -7.26 12.42
CA LYS A 193 11.14 -7.70 11.65
C LYS A 193 12.17 -8.43 12.52
N TYR A 194 13.09 -7.73 13.14
CA TYR A 194 14.24 -8.32 13.80
C TYR A 194 14.31 -7.95 15.28
N TYR A 195 13.51 -7.00 15.70
CA TYR A 195 13.53 -6.43 17.03
C TYR A 195 13.13 -7.37 18.18
N PRO A 196 12.37 -8.44 17.96
CA PRO A 196 12.22 -9.48 19.00
C PRO A 196 13.54 -10.11 19.42
N ALA A 197 14.53 -10.18 18.51
CA ALA A 197 15.85 -10.72 18.81
C ALA A 197 16.83 -9.69 19.38
N GLY A 198 16.56 -8.39 19.26
CA GLY A 198 17.42 -7.34 19.78
C GLY A 198 16.93 -5.94 19.46
N ASN A 199 17.17 -4.98 20.36
CA ASN A 199 16.71 -3.60 20.23
C ASN A 199 17.54 -2.75 19.24
N ILE A 200 18.74 -3.23 18.91
CA ILE A 200 19.69 -2.58 18.03
C ILE A 200 20.00 -3.53 16.89
N LEU A 201 19.85 -3.07 15.66
CA LEU A 201 20.17 -3.83 14.46
C LEU A 201 21.39 -3.23 13.78
N ILE A 202 22.33 -4.11 13.42
CA ILE A 202 23.48 -3.77 12.60
C ILE A 202 23.26 -4.41 11.23
N GLN A 203 23.29 -3.59 10.20
CA GLN A 203 23.09 -4.04 8.82
C GLN A 203 24.11 -3.37 7.89
N ILE A 204 24.28 -3.91 6.70
CA ILE A 204 25.11 -3.28 5.67
C ILE A 204 24.49 -1.98 5.26
N ARG A 205 25.29 -0.92 5.20
CA ARG A 205 24.83 0.42 4.82
C ARG A 205 24.23 0.42 3.42
N ASN A 206 23.00 0.87 3.33
CA ASN A 206 22.29 0.97 2.07
C ASN A 206 22.82 2.19 1.29
N THR A 207 23.83 1.97 0.46
CA THR A 207 24.33 3.00 -0.46
C THR A 207 23.32 3.22 -1.58
N VAL A 208 23.00 4.48 -1.85
CA VAL A 208 22.06 4.91 -2.89
C VAL A 208 22.40 4.20 -4.21
N GLY A 209 21.50 3.34 -4.67
CA GLY A 209 21.72 2.54 -5.89
C GLY A 209 21.19 1.10 -5.83
N SER A 210 20.52 0.71 -4.77
CA SER A 210 19.93 -0.64 -4.64
C SER A 210 18.64 -0.81 -5.45
N SER A 211 18.63 -0.40 -6.70
CA SER A 211 17.58 -0.81 -7.64
C SER A 211 18.12 -1.99 -8.43
N PHE A 212 17.43 -3.09 -8.37
CA PHE A 212 17.64 -4.20 -9.31
C PHE A 212 17.27 -3.72 -10.73
N ASP A 213 18.17 -3.06 -11.40
CA ASP A 213 18.07 -2.81 -12.82
C ASP A 213 18.89 -3.88 -13.54
N ASN A 214 18.17 -4.87 -14.07
CA ASN A 214 18.61 -6.00 -14.89
C ASN A 214 19.05 -7.27 -14.15
N GLU A 215 18.56 -8.36 -14.69
CA GLU A 215 18.60 -9.75 -14.26
C GLU A 215 20.00 -10.39 -14.04
N ALA A 216 21.08 -9.65 -14.06
CA ALA A 216 22.40 -10.25 -14.13
C ALA A 216 23.39 -9.89 -13.01
N GLU A 217 23.27 -8.73 -12.34
CA GLU A 217 24.25 -8.37 -11.29
C GLU A 217 23.64 -7.62 -10.10
N PRO A 218 23.88 -8.06 -8.85
CA PRO A 218 23.48 -7.34 -7.65
C PRO A 218 24.31 -6.07 -7.45
N TYR A 219 23.67 -4.98 -7.00
CA TYR A 219 24.29 -3.68 -6.80
C TYR A 219 24.41 -3.30 -5.32
N GLY A 220 25.37 -2.45 -5.02
CA GLY A 220 25.48 -1.76 -3.74
C GLY A 220 25.67 -2.67 -2.54
N SER A 221 24.76 -2.60 -1.60
CA SER A 221 24.82 -3.37 -0.35
C SER A 221 24.74 -4.89 -0.57
N VAL A 222 23.99 -5.35 -1.57
CA VAL A 222 23.90 -6.78 -1.91
C VAL A 222 25.24 -7.31 -2.42
N LYS A 223 25.88 -6.58 -3.33
CA LYS A 223 27.21 -6.96 -3.84
C LYS A 223 28.24 -7.00 -2.72
N LEU A 224 28.22 -6.01 -1.84
CA LEU A 224 29.12 -5.95 -0.69
C LEU A 224 28.91 -7.14 0.26
N GLN A 225 27.64 -7.52 0.51
CA GLN A 225 27.32 -8.70 1.31
C GLN A 225 27.83 -9.99 0.68
N LEU A 226 27.75 -10.12 -0.64
CA LEU A 226 28.14 -11.35 -1.35
C LEU A 226 29.64 -11.49 -1.57
N GLU A 227 30.36 -10.39 -1.76
CA GLU A 227 31.81 -10.42 -2.07
C GLU A 227 32.68 -10.20 -0.82
N GLU A 228 32.27 -9.35 0.09
CA GLU A 228 33.09 -8.92 1.23
C GLU A 228 32.18 -8.54 2.42
N ASN A 229 31.47 -9.53 2.97
CA ASN A 229 30.49 -9.31 4.01
C ASN A 229 31.08 -8.69 5.29
N PRO A 230 30.85 -7.40 5.56
CA PRO A 230 31.39 -6.74 6.75
C PRO A 230 30.76 -7.24 8.06
N LEU A 231 29.62 -7.94 8.02
CA LEU A 231 28.96 -8.49 9.21
C LEU A 231 29.58 -9.84 9.65
N GLU A 232 30.34 -10.49 8.76
CA GLU A 232 31.06 -11.75 9.06
C GLU A 232 32.53 -11.49 9.47
N ASP A 233 32.95 -10.23 9.54
CA ASP A 233 34.31 -9.88 9.98
C ASP A 233 34.50 -10.25 11.45
N GLN A 234 35.49 -11.14 11.70
CA GLN A 234 35.83 -11.55 13.04
C GLN A 234 36.26 -10.39 13.95
N ALA A 235 36.91 -9.36 13.39
CA ALA A 235 37.29 -8.19 14.14
C ALA A 235 36.05 -7.40 14.63
N LEU A 236 35.01 -7.28 13.79
CA LEU A 236 33.74 -6.67 14.17
C LEU A 236 33.08 -7.46 15.33
N MET A 237 32.99 -8.79 15.21
CA MET A 237 32.38 -9.61 16.25
C MET A 237 33.15 -9.50 17.57
N GLN A 238 34.47 -9.50 17.54
CA GLN A 238 35.29 -9.32 18.75
C GLN A 238 35.18 -7.92 19.36
N GLU A 239 34.98 -6.87 18.55
CA GLU A 239 34.71 -5.52 19.05
C GLU A 239 33.33 -5.42 19.70
N LEU A 240 32.31 -6.06 19.10
CA LEU A 240 30.95 -6.11 19.66
C LEU A 240 30.86 -6.90 20.96
N GLU A 241 31.52 -8.07 21.05
CA GLU A 241 31.55 -8.90 22.24
C GLU A 241 32.22 -8.23 23.45
N LYS A 242 33.08 -7.23 23.23
CA LYS A 242 33.73 -6.45 24.29
C LYS A 242 32.89 -5.29 24.81
N VAL A 243 31.75 -5.04 24.21
CA VAL A 243 30.85 -3.95 24.66
C VAL A 243 30.09 -4.43 25.91
N ASP A 244 30.36 -3.76 27.03
CA ASP A 244 29.62 -4.01 28.26
C ASP A 244 28.14 -3.73 28.09
N GLY A 245 27.30 -4.60 28.62
CA GLY A 245 25.82 -4.45 28.52
C GLY A 245 25.17 -5.15 27.32
N ILE A 246 25.93 -5.78 26.43
CA ILE A 246 25.35 -6.69 25.41
C ILE A 246 25.04 -8.03 26.09
N GLU A 247 23.79 -8.48 25.98
CA GLU A 247 23.32 -9.77 26.50
C GLU A 247 23.46 -10.88 25.44
N LYS A 248 23.02 -10.62 24.20
CA LYS A 248 23.04 -11.59 23.10
C LYS A 248 23.20 -10.86 21.78
N ILE A 249 23.97 -11.47 20.86
CA ILE A 249 24.01 -11.07 19.45
C ILE A 249 23.41 -12.23 18.65
N THR A 250 22.38 -11.95 17.86
CA THR A 250 21.72 -12.94 17.00
C THR A 250 21.98 -12.59 15.55
N ALA A 251 22.60 -13.51 14.82
CA ALA A 251 22.78 -13.38 13.38
C ALA A 251 21.52 -13.89 12.64
N PHE A 252 21.15 -13.17 11.61
CA PHE A 252 20.14 -13.59 10.65
C PHE A 252 20.80 -13.81 9.30
N ASP A 253 20.80 -15.06 8.88
CA ASP A 253 21.52 -15.52 7.71
C ASP A 253 20.58 -15.89 6.58
N SER A 254 21.09 -15.84 5.37
CA SER A 254 20.33 -16.12 4.15
C SER A 254 21.28 -16.55 3.02
N VAL A 255 20.72 -17.23 2.02
CA VAL A 255 21.42 -17.52 0.78
C VAL A 255 20.85 -16.65 -0.35
N TYR A 256 21.72 -16.04 -1.14
CA TYR A 256 21.29 -15.28 -2.32
C TYR A 256 21.32 -16.17 -3.55
N MET A 257 20.18 -16.27 -4.23
CA MET A 257 20.08 -17.03 -5.47
C MET A 257 18.98 -16.48 -6.38
N THR A 258 19.11 -16.73 -7.66
CA THR A 258 18.02 -16.63 -8.62
C THR A 258 17.44 -18.01 -8.80
N ALA A 259 16.21 -18.22 -8.42
CA ALA A 259 15.58 -19.53 -8.46
C ALA A 259 14.18 -19.48 -9.07
N THR A 260 13.85 -20.52 -9.84
CA THR A 260 12.51 -20.80 -10.35
C THR A 260 11.97 -22.02 -9.64
N PHE A 261 10.81 -21.89 -9.05
CA PHE A 261 10.15 -22.96 -8.32
C PHE A 261 9.01 -23.48 -9.18
N SER A 262 8.94 -24.80 -9.33
CA SER A 262 7.88 -25.49 -10.07
C SER A 262 7.38 -26.69 -9.28
N GLY A 263 6.10 -27.03 -9.44
CA GLY A 263 5.40 -28.01 -8.59
C GLY A 263 4.51 -27.30 -7.56
N GLY A 264 3.66 -28.04 -6.88
CA GLY A 264 2.68 -27.49 -5.94
C GLY A 264 1.47 -26.82 -6.62
N SER A 265 0.66 -26.12 -5.82
CA SER A 265 -0.61 -25.51 -6.28
C SER A 265 -0.45 -24.09 -6.83
N GLY A 266 0.70 -23.46 -6.69
CA GLY A 266 0.98 -22.08 -7.10
C GLY A 266 1.93 -21.98 -8.28
N SER A 267 1.67 -21.03 -9.18
CA SER A 267 2.63 -20.67 -10.25
C SER A 267 3.63 -19.69 -9.70
N ILE A 268 4.89 -20.11 -9.50
CA ILE A 268 5.95 -19.21 -9.08
C ILE A 268 6.87 -18.97 -10.26
N THR A 269 7.01 -17.70 -10.58
CA THR A 269 7.99 -17.19 -11.53
C THR A 269 9.37 -17.14 -10.89
N SER A 270 10.41 -16.97 -11.71
CA SER A 270 11.78 -16.78 -11.26
C SER A 270 11.92 -15.62 -10.28
N ILE A 271 12.57 -15.85 -9.14
CA ILE A 271 12.81 -14.87 -8.09
C ILE A 271 14.31 -14.77 -7.86
N SER A 272 14.84 -13.54 -7.89
CA SER A 272 16.20 -13.23 -7.44
C SER A 272 16.12 -12.51 -6.10
N ASP A 273 16.48 -13.19 -5.03
CA ASP A 273 16.36 -12.64 -3.66
C ASP A 273 17.24 -13.40 -2.68
N PHE A 274 17.29 -12.90 -1.44
CA PHE A 274 17.80 -13.61 -0.30
C PHE A 274 16.74 -14.56 0.25
N PHE A 275 17.10 -15.84 0.37
CA PHE A 275 16.27 -16.86 0.96
C PHE A 275 16.75 -17.16 2.38
N PRO A 276 15.89 -17.03 3.37
CA PRO A 276 16.25 -17.25 4.76
C PRO A 276 16.79 -18.66 5.03
N THR A 277 17.86 -18.72 5.80
CA THR A 277 18.40 -19.97 6.33
C THR A 277 18.38 -19.94 7.85
N LEU A 278 17.98 -21.04 8.47
CA LEU A 278 17.81 -21.15 9.91
C LEU A 278 18.84 -22.12 10.52
N ASN A 279 19.38 -21.74 11.67
CA ASN A 279 20.06 -22.66 12.54
C ASN A 279 19.07 -23.55 13.32
N ARG A 280 19.55 -24.47 14.13
CA ARG A 280 18.70 -25.40 14.88
C ARG A 280 17.73 -24.69 15.83
N GLU A 281 18.22 -23.77 16.66
CA GLU A 281 17.40 -22.98 17.60
C GLU A 281 16.29 -22.22 16.88
N GLN A 282 16.65 -21.51 15.80
CA GLN A 282 15.70 -20.75 15.00
C GLN A 282 14.69 -21.64 14.28
N THR A 283 15.08 -22.86 13.87
CA THR A 283 14.17 -23.80 13.21
C THR A 283 13.11 -24.32 14.18
N GLU A 284 13.52 -24.69 15.38
CA GLU A 284 12.60 -25.18 16.43
C GLU A 284 11.59 -24.11 16.85
N GLU A 285 12.02 -22.84 16.94
CA GLU A 285 11.13 -21.72 17.23
C GLU A 285 10.02 -21.56 16.16
N LYS A 286 10.28 -21.93 14.90
CA LYS A 286 9.30 -21.83 13.82
C LYS A 286 8.12 -22.81 13.97
N GLN A 287 8.27 -23.87 14.75
CA GLN A 287 7.17 -24.80 15.00
C GLN A 287 5.91 -24.12 15.52
N ALA A 288 6.06 -23.04 16.30
CA ALA A 288 4.94 -22.30 16.90
C ALA A 288 4.08 -21.52 15.85
N VAL A 289 4.66 -21.19 14.70
CA VAL A 289 4.01 -20.36 13.66
C VAL A 289 3.63 -21.16 12.42
N LEU A 290 3.83 -22.49 12.42
CA LEU A 290 3.39 -23.31 11.30
C LEU A 290 1.87 -23.47 11.30
N SER A 291 1.28 -23.32 10.12
CA SER A 291 -0.13 -23.68 9.86
C SER A 291 -0.31 -25.20 9.79
N SER A 292 0.72 -25.91 9.29
CA SER A 292 0.72 -27.38 9.15
C SER A 292 2.14 -27.93 9.02
N GLY A 293 2.35 -29.19 9.40
CA GLY A 293 3.64 -29.87 9.30
C GLY A 293 4.54 -29.70 10.50
N THR A 294 5.84 -29.86 10.30
CA THR A 294 6.86 -29.84 11.34
C THR A 294 8.06 -28.99 10.94
N ALA A 295 8.68 -28.31 11.91
CA ALA A 295 9.93 -27.58 11.76
C ALA A 295 11.01 -28.25 12.64
N ASP A 296 11.36 -29.50 12.29
CA ASP A 296 12.45 -30.24 12.92
C ASP A 296 13.71 -30.12 12.05
N TYR A 297 14.82 -29.68 12.66
CA TYR A 297 16.05 -29.39 11.92
C TYR A 297 16.62 -30.63 11.23
N ASP A 298 16.70 -31.75 11.95
CA ASP A 298 17.31 -32.98 11.43
C ASP A 298 16.43 -33.62 10.35
N ASP A 299 15.14 -33.63 10.57
CA ASP A 299 14.14 -34.09 9.56
C ASP A 299 14.21 -33.26 8.27
N MET A 300 14.35 -31.96 8.40
CA MET A 300 14.50 -31.06 7.24
C MET A 300 15.79 -31.37 6.46
N VAL A 301 16.90 -31.60 7.14
CA VAL A 301 18.18 -31.96 6.49
C VAL A 301 18.11 -33.32 5.83
N GLU A 302 17.53 -34.32 6.50
CA GLU A 302 17.39 -35.69 5.98
C GLU A 302 16.53 -35.73 4.71
N LYS A 303 15.36 -35.11 4.77
CA LYS A 303 14.34 -35.15 3.69
C LYS A 303 14.54 -34.10 2.60
N ASN A 304 15.58 -33.29 2.61
CA ASN A 304 15.69 -32.08 1.81
C ASN A 304 14.47 -31.16 2.01
N GLY A 305 14.06 -31.01 3.28
CA GLY A 305 12.83 -30.34 3.68
C GLY A 305 12.92 -28.84 3.63
N ILE A 306 11.83 -28.22 3.19
CA ILE A 306 11.67 -26.76 3.22
C ILE A 306 10.35 -26.39 3.86
N LEU A 307 10.32 -25.19 4.48
CA LEU A 307 9.08 -24.56 4.93
C LEU A 307 8.62 -23.59 3.85
N VAL A 308 7.34 -23.60 3.54
CA VAL A 308 6.77 -22.84 2.40
C VAL A 308 5.52 -22.08 2.85
N ALA A 309 5.27 -20.94 2.25
CA ALA A 309 4.01 -20.24 2.47
C ALA A 309 2.81 -21.07 1.95
N GLU A 310 1.73 -21.14 2.73
CA GLU A 310 0.57 -22.02 2.48
C GLU A 310 -0.16 -21.76 1.15
N ASP A 311 0.02 -20.57 0.57
CA ASP A 311 -0.53 -20.18 -0.73
C ASP A 311 0.31 -20.70 -1.92
N ILE A 312 1.45 -21.34 -1.66
CA ILE A 312 2.38 -21.85 -2.68
C ILE A 312 2.27 -23.37 -2.83
N ALA A 313 2.34 -24.11 -1.71
CA ALA A 313 2.31 -25.57 -1.74
C ALA A 313 1.76 -26.13 -0.41
N GLN A 314 1.51 -27.44 -0.38
CA GLN A 314 1.02 -28.17 0.79
C GLN A 314 2.11 -29.09 1.34
N VAL A 315 1.96 -29.47 2.60
CA VAL A 315 2.87 -30.43 3.24
C VAL A 315 2.84 -31.78 2.48
N GLY A 316 4.02 -32.27 2.16
CA GLY A 316 4.22 -33.49 1.36
C GLY A 316 4.42 -33.24 -0.14
N ASP A 317 4.15 -32.04 -0.64
CA ASP A 317 4.47 -31.68 -2.02
C ASP A 317 5.99 -31.68 -2.25
N THR A 318 6.40 -32.03 -3.47
CA THR A 318 7.78 -31.87 -3.92
C THR A 318 7.87 -30.69 -4.87
N LEU A 319 8.73 -29.75 -4.53
CA LEU A 319 9.02 -28.60 -5.37
C LEU A 319 10.35 -28.80 -6.08
N LYS A 320 10.36 -28.61 -7.39
CA LYS A 320 11.57 -28.54 -8.18
C LYS A 320 12.11 -27.11 -8.11
N ILE A 321 13.38 -26.97 -7.78
CA ILE A 321 14.06 -25.69 -7.63
C ILE A 321 15.21 -25.64 -8.64
N GLU A 322 15.00 -24.91 -9.72
CA GLU A 322 16.02 -24.65 -10.73
C GLU A 322 16.58 -23.24 -10.49
N GLY A 323 17.90 -23.13 -10.37
CA GLY A 323 18.45 -21.84 -10.05
C GLY A 323 19.91 -21.65 -10.36
N ARG A 324 20.38 -20.45 -10.02
CA ARG A 324 21.75 -20.02 -10.16
C ARG A 324 22.20 -19.26 -8.93
N ALA A 325 23.34 -19.68 -8.38
CA ALA A 325 24.03 -18.97 -7.31
C ALA A 325 24.72 -17.69 -7.85
N PHE A 326 25.07 -16.77 -6.96
CA PHE A 326 25.79 -15.56 -7.30
C PHE A 326 27.12 -15.82 -8.00
N ASP A 327 27.84 -16.86 -7.60
CA ASP A 327 29.13 -17.26 -8.20
C ASP A 327 29.00 -17.97 -9.57
N GLY A 328 27.78 -18.02 -10.10
CA GLY A 328 27.49 -18.58 -11.41
C GLY A 328 27.19 -20.09 -11.42
N ARG A 329 27.32 -20.79 -10.31
CA ARG A 329 26.94 -22.21 -10.20
C ARG A 329 25.43 -22.36 -10.42
N THR A 330 25.04 -23.33 -11.21
CA THR A 330 23.65 -23.70 -11.43
C THR A 330 23.29 -24.94 -10.64
N PHE A 331 22.05 -25.01 -10.17
CA PHE A 331 21.50 -26.16 -9.46
C PHE A 331 20.10 -26.48 -9.99
N ASP A 332 19.78 -27.78 -9.97
CA ASP A 332 18.45 -28.32 -10.33
C ASP A 332 18.17 -29.43 -9.31
N VAL A 333 17.34 -29.13 -8.32
CA VAL A 333 17.13 -29.94 -7.14
C VAL A 333 15.65 -30.08 -6.80
N GLU A 334 15.34 -31.12 -6.04
CA GLU A 334 14.01 -31.33 -5.51
C GLU A 334 14.02 -31.15 -3.99
N ALA A 335 13.04 -30.41 -3.48
CA ALA A 335 12.84 -30.18 -2.06
C ALA A 335 11.43 -30.59 -1.65
N VAL A 336 11.32 -31.20 -0.47
CA VAL A 336 10.03 -31.64 0.07
C VAL A 336 9.47 -30.57 1.01
N VAL A 337 8.20 -30.25 0.85
CA VAL A 337 7.51 -29.34 1.77
C VAL A 337 7.20 -30.08 3.06
N VAL A 338 7.91 -29.77 4.13
CA VAL A 338 7.72 -30.42 5.45
C VAL A 338 6.84 -29.61 6.39
N GLY A 339 6.68 -28.31 6.12
CA GLY A 339 5.77 -27.45 6.87
C GLY A 339 5.31 -26.26 6.03
N THR A 340 4.14 -25.75 6.38
CA THR A 340 3.57 -24.55 5.76
C THR A 340 3.23 -23.52 6.81
N TYR A 341 3.29 -22.23 6.44
CA TYR A 341 3.00 -21.11 7.31
C TYR A 341 2.21 -20.03 6.57
N ASN A 342 1.42 -19.29 7.32
CA ASN A 342 0.84 -18.05 6.82
C ASN A 342 1.89 -16.94 6.88
N ARG A 343 2.10 -16.22 5.79
CA ARG A 343 3.09 -15.15 5.72
C ARG A 343 2.82 -14.01 6.72
N SER A 344 1.55 -13.74 7.01
CA SER A 344 1.18 -12.72 7.99
C SER A 344 1.54 -13.16 9.41
N ASP A 345 1.26 -14.42 9.77
CA ASP A 345 1.53 -14.97 11.09
C ASP A 345 3.04 -15.13 11.31
N LEU A 346 3.78 -15.56 10.30
CA LEU A 346 5.24 -15.59 10.34
C LEU A 346 5.82 -14.18 10.63
N MET A 347 5.19 -13.14 10.12
CA MET A 347 5.61 -11.76 10.36
C MET A 347 5.17 -11.23 11.73
N GLU A 348 4.12 -11.78 12.33
CA GLU A 348 3.56 -11.28 13.60
C GLU A 348 4.19 -11.95 14.84
N ASP A 349 4.46 -13.24 14.80
CA ASP A 349 4.76 -14.05 15.97
C ASP A 349 6.19 -14.62 16.03
N SER A 350 7.04 -14.33 15.07
CA SER A 350 8.40 -14.87 15.02
C SER A 350 9.39 -13.86 14.48
N PRO A 351 10.63 -13.81 15.01
CA PRO A 351 11.70 -13.00 14.43
C PRO A 351 11.83 -13.37 12.96
N VAL A 352 11.52 -12.39 12.10
CA VAL A 352 11.52 -12.63 10.66
C VAL A 352 12.93 -12.67 10.16
N VAL A 353 13.21 -13.69 9.43
CA VAL A 353 14.46 -13.93 8.75
C VAL A 353 14.58 -12.95 7.56
N PRO A 354 15.74 -12.36 7.30
CA PRO A 354 15.93 -11.48 6.15
C PRO A 354 15.69 -12.22 4.84
N GLY A 355 15.02 -11.60 3.89
CA GLY A 355 14.81 -12.14 2.55
C GLY A 355 13.36 -12.43 2.20
N SER A 356 13.18 -13.24 1.18
CA SER A 356 11.87 -13.58 0.66
C SER A 356 11.10 -14.51 1.60
N PRO A 357 9.91 -14.12 2.06
CA PRO A 357 9.11 -14.94 2.98
C PRO A 357 8.36 -16.08 2.27
N TYR A 358 8.82 -16.51 1.11
CA TYR A 358 8.18 -17.60 0.36
C TYR A 358 8.70 -18.98 0.76
N PHE A 359 9.99 -19.09 1.04
CA PHE A 359 10.67 -20.33 1.36
C PHE A 359 11.66 -20.11 2.49
N ILE A 360 11.75 -21.08 3.39
CA ILE A 360 12.69 -21.10 4.49
C ILE A 360 13.37 -22.46 4.49
N MET A 361 14.68 -22.48 4.64
CA MET A 361 15.51 -23.69 4.68
C MET A 361 16.37 -23.71 5.95
N THR A 362 16.86 -24.88 6.34
CA THR A 362 17.97 -24.94 7.30
C THR A 362 19.29 -24.65 6.60
N TYR A 363 20.33 -24.27 7.34
CA TYR A 363 21.68 -24.05 6.79
C TYR A 363 22.16 -25.27 6.00
N ASP A 364 22.06 -26.45 6.62
CA ASP A 364 22.53 -27.68 6.01
C ASP A 364 21.69 -28.09 4.80
N THR A 365 20.37 -27.86 4.84
CA THR A 365 19.50 -28.11 3.68
C THR A 365 19.87 -27.18 2.52
N ALA A 366 20.03 -25.90 2.77
CA ALA A 366 20.41 -24.94 1.74
C ALA A 366 21.76 -25.30 1.10
N LYS A 367 22.76 -25.59 1.92
CA LYS A 367 24.10 -26.00 1.47
C LYS A 367 24.08 -27.32 0.69
N LYS A 368 23.30 -28.31 1.17
CA LYS A 368 23.16 -29.62 0.51
C LYS A 368 22.48 -29.50 -0.84
N LEU A 369 21.42 -28.69 -0.95
CA LEU A 369 20.64 -28.54 -2.18
C LEU A 369 21.33 -27.64 -3.20
N THR A 370 21.85 -26.51 -2.80
CA THR A 370 22.33 -25.48 -3.71
C THR A 370 23.84 -25.36 -3.77
N GLY A 371 24.55 -25.90 -2.78
CA GLY A 371 25.98 -25.70 -2.61
C GLY A 371 26.40 -24.28 -2.21
N ILE A 372 25.41 -23.40 -1.92
CA ILE A 372 25.65 -22.02 -1.51
C ILE A 372 25.86 -21.98 0.00
N THR A 373 26.83 -21.19 0.44
CA THR A 373 27.04 -20.89 1.84
C THR A 373 26.16 -19.73 2.26
N GLU A 374 25.56 -19.82 3.40
CA GLU A 374 24.80 -18.75 4.04
C GLU A 374 25.66 -17.51 4.28
N GLN A 375 25.01 -16.37 4.32
CA GLN A 375 25.63 -15.07 4.62
C GLN A 375 24.79 -14.27 5.59
N THR A 376 25.45 -13.66 6.55
CA THR A 376 24.81 -12.79 7.54
C THR A 376 24.30 -11.51 6.90
N GLY A 377 23.00 -11.30 6.94
CA GLY A 377 22.36 -10.09 6.45
C GLY A 377 22.15 -9.04 7.52
N ILE A 378 21.89 -9.46 8.77
CA ILE A 378 21.62 -8.60 9.91
C ILE A 378 22.15 -9.23 11.19
N LEU A 379 22.72 -8.39 12.05
CA LEU A 379 23.00 -8.73 13.44
C LEU A 379 22.03 -7.98 14.35
N ALA A 380 21.27 -8.71 15.16
CA ALA A 380 20.41 -8.13 16.19
C ALA A 380 21.12 -8.20 17.55
N VAL A 381 21.30 -7.04 18.16
CA VAL A 381 21.98 -6.91 19.46
C VAL A 381 20.91 -6.68 20.52
N LYS A 382 20.85 -7.60 21.48
CA LYS A 382 20.04 -7.49 22.68
C LYS A 382 20.90 -6.94 23.81
N ASN A 383 20.46 -5.86 24.43
CA ASN A 383 21.11 -5.23 25.55
C ASN A 383 20.47 -5.63 26.89
N SER A 384 21.26 -5.60 27.96
CA SER A 384 20.77 -5.73 29.33
C SER A 384 19.88 -4.56 29.73
N GLU A 385 18.96 -4.76 30.69
CA GLU A 385 18.07 -3.72 31.19
C GLU A 385 18.87 -2.49 31.68
N GLY A 386 18.47 -1.31 31.23
CA GLY A 386 19.07 -0.02 31.60
C GLY A 386 20.33 0.37 30.84
N CYS A 387 20.93 -0.51 30.01
CA CYS A 387 22.18 -0.22 29.30
C CYS A 387 21.98 0.18 27.82
N PHE A 388 20.75 0.50 27.39
CA PHE A 388 20.44 0.73 25.96
C PHE A 388 21.27 1.86 25.36
N ASP A 389 21.31 3.03 25.99
CA ASP A 389 21.99 4.21 25.44
C ASP A 389 23.51 4.05 25.39
N GLU A 390 24.09 3.37 26.38
CA GLU A 390 25.53 3.06 26.45
C GLU A 390 25.92 2.07 25.35
N VAL A 391 25.16 0.99 25.22
CA VAL A 391 25.36 -0.04 24.16
C VAL A 391 25.16 0.58 22.79
N LEU A 392 24.09 1.36 22.59
CA LEU A 392 23.82 2.03 21.30
C LEU A 392 24.99 2.96 20.91
N THR A 393 25.49 3.75 21.86
CA THR A 393 26.62 4.65 21.61
C THR A 393 27.90 3.89 21.24
N ALA A 394 28.18 2.79 21.91
CA ALA A 394 29.34 1.95 21.62
C ALA A 394 29.23 1.28 20.26
N VAL A 395 28.08 0.67 19.96
CA VAL A 395 27.81 0.00 18.69
C VAL A 395 27.82 1.01 17.53
N GLN A 396 27.26 2.20 17.71
CA GLN A 396 27.32 3.27 16.70
C GLN A 396 28.76 3.69 16.40
N LYS A 397 29.60 3.82 17.42
CA LYS A 397 31.01 4.16 17.25
C LYS A 397 31.77 3.09 16.46
N ILE A 398 31.47 1.82 16.71
CA ILE A 398 32.04 0.69 15.95
C ILE A 398 31.58 0.75 14.48
N ALA A 399 30.31 1.01 14.25
CA ALA A 399 29.75 1.12 12.89
C ALA A 399 30.34 2.32 12.12
N ASP A 400 30.48 3.46 12.77
CA ASP A 400 31.06 4.67 12.14
C ASP A 400 32.54 4.46 11.78
N LYS A 401 33.28 3.70 12.59
CA LYS A 401 34.67 3.31 12.30
C LYS A 401 34.75 2.37 11.10
N ASN A 402 33.83 1.43 10.97
CA ASN A 402 33.78 0.48 9.87
C ASN A 402 33.37 1.16 8.54
N GLY A 403 32.42 2.09 8.58
CA GLY A 403 31.92 2.85 7.45
C GLY A 403 31.04 2.08 6.45
N LYS A 404 31.10 0.73 6.42
CA LYS A 404 30.34 -0.15 5.52
C LYS A 404 29.02 -0.60 6.16
N ILE A 405 28.87 -0.48 7.47
CA ILE A 405 27.70 -0.89 8.23
C ILE A 405 26.95 0.32 8.81
N GLU A 406 25.70 0.14 9.12
CA GLU A 406 24.85 1.13 9.80
C GLU A 406 24.07 0.48 10.94
N VAL A 407 23.71 1.31 11.90
CA VAL A 407 22.96 0.90 13.10
C VAL A 407 21.56 1.48 13.01
N ASN A 408 20.58 0.62 13.21
CA ASN A 408 19.17 1.01 13.27
C ASN A 408 18.57 0.60 14.62
N THR A 409 17.78 1.47 15.20
CA THR A 409 16.99 1.16 16.40
C THR A 409 15.52 1.02 16.06
N ILE A 410 14.78 0.36 16.96
CA ILE A 410 13.33 0.25 16.82
C ILE A 410 12.67 1.64 16.73
N GLU A 411 13.15 2.61 17.52
CA GLU A 411 12.60 3.98 17.48
C GLU A 411 12.81 4.69 16.14
N GLN A 412 14.02 4.54 15.56
CA GLN A 412 14.31 5.07 14.23
C GLN A 412 13.44 4.41 13.17
N THR A 413 13.27 3.09 13.27
CA THR A 413 12.41 2.35 12.35
C THR A 413 10.95 2.78 12.48
N ILE A 414 10.44 2.95 13.70
CA ILE A 414 9.10 3.50 13.95
C ILE A 414 8.95 4.89 13.34
N LYS A 415 9.90 5.79 13.58
CA LYS A 415 9.90 7.14 12.99
C LYS A 415 9.90 7.12 11.46
N ASN A 416 10.72 6.26 10.85
CA ASN A 416 10.77 6.10 9.40
C ASN A 416 9.45 5.55 8.83
N ILE A 417 8.84 4.60 9.51
CA ILE A 417 7.53 4.07 9.15
C ILE A 417 6.47 5.17 9.28
N GLN A 418 6.42 5.89 10.41
CA GLN A 418 5.51 7.01 10.62
C GLN A 418 5.67 8.08 9.54
N TYR A 419 6.90 8.44 9.20
CA TYR A 419 7.19 9.41 8.14
C TYR A 419 6.65 8.93 6.78
N ARG A 420 6.90 7.69 6.39
CA ARG A 420 6.38 7.11 5.14
C ARG A 420 4.87 7.14 5.07
N TYR A 421 4.18 6.82 6.16
CA TYR A 421 2.72 6.79 6.19
C TYR A 421 2.11 8.18 6.32
N SER A 422 2.70 9.09 7.09
CA SER A 422 2.23 10.48 7.17
C SER A 422 2.41 11.24 5.86
N ALA A 423 3.39 10.86 5.06
CA ALA A 423 3.61 11.40 3.73
C ALA A 423 2.68 10.77 2.66
N SER A 424 1.99 9.67 2.99
CA SER A 424 1.08 8.95 2.07
C SER A 424 -0.40 9.28 2.31
N ILE A 425 -0.70 10.06 3.36
CA ILE A 425 -2.03 10.57 3.71
C ILE A 425 -2.14 12.04 3.35
#